data_3ec45d1dcb228031d85d76f675d51b71
#
_entry.id   3ec45d1dcb228031d85d76f675d51b71
#
_cell.length_a   1.000
_cell.length_b   1.000
_cell.length_c   1.000
_cell.angle_alpha   90.00
_cell.angle_beta   90.00
_cell.angle_gamma   90.00
#
_symmetry.space_group_name_H-M   'P 1'
#
loop_
_entity.id
_entity.type
_entity.pdbx_description
1 polymer ?
#
loop_
_entity_poly.entity_id
_entity_poly.type
_entity_poly.pdbx_seq_one_letter_code
_entity_poly.pdbx_strand_id
1 'polypeptide(L)'
;MKNIDIIGIMAQDKDGLVGINNDLPWKDDPETKWDMRHFKETTTGYPIIMGYKTFVTFKKPLKNRINFVIDSHDSLSEQENIKRAIETKEFNDTEFYTVDSLKTAREIIEQALDADKAYLIGGATTLIRAIINNSLDKLILTTFDKSYFKDSEDPVYLNLDSTDFVITDCRCRNNGKIEYLSFKKG
;
A
#
# COMPACT_ATOMS: atom_id res chain seq x y z
N MET A 1 -0.17 -6.36 -24.04
CA MET A 1 -0.78 -5.93 -22.76
C MET A 1 0.17 -4.91 -22.14
N LYS A 2 -0.36 -3.81 -21.62
CA LYS A 2 0.44 -2.79 -20.91
C LYS A 2 0.90 -3.43 -19.59
N ASN A 3 2.18 -3.47 -19.33
CA ASN A 3 2.69 -3.96 -18.05
C ASN A 3 2.74 -2.77 -17.08
N ILE A 4 2.12 -2.88 -15.91
CA ILE A 4 2.13 -1.84 -14.88
C ILE A 4 3.08 -2.20 -13.74
N ASP A 5 3.72 -1.20 -13.14
CA ASP A 5 4.47 -1.39 -11.90
C ASP A 5 3.50 -1.45 -10.69
N ILE A 6 3.57 -2.49 -9.89
CA ILE A 6 2.96 -2.52 -8.56
C ILE A 6 3.99 -2.06 -7.54
N ILE A 7 3.72 -0.92 -6.93
CA ILE A 7 4.65 -0.26 -5.99
C ILE A 7 4.09 -0.38 -4.57
N GLY A 8 4.80 -1.08 -3.69
CA GLY A 8 4.50 -1.05 -2.27
C GLY A 8 4.84 0.33 -1.69
N ILE A 9 4.01 0.86 -0.79
CA ILE A 9 4.31 2.06 -0.01
C ILE A 9 3.96 1.81 1.44
N MET A 10 4.95 1.96 2.33
CA MET A 10 4.79 1.72 3.76
C MET A 10 5.80 2.51 4.58
N ALA A 11 5.58 2.53 5.89
CA ALA A 11 6.50 3.09 6.85
C ALA A 11 6.85 2.07 7.94
N GLN A 12 8.02 2.23 8.54
CA GLN A 12 8.49 1.45 9.68
C GLN A 12 9.20 2.36 10.68
N ASP A 13 9.33 1.89 11.89
CA ASP A 13 10.23 2.51 12.85
C ASP A 13 11.69 2.02 12.66
N LYS A 14 12.62 2.53 13.47
CA LYS A 14 14.05 2.16 13.39
C LYS A 14 14.32 0.67 13.64
N ASP A 15 13.39 -0.03 14.29
CA ASP A 15 13.51 -1.44 14.63
C ASP A 15 12.74 -2.35 13.65
N GLY A 16 12.19 -1.77 12.57
CA GLY A 16 11.44 -2.49 11.53
C GLY A 16 9.96 -2.72 11.87
N LEU A 17 9.43 -2.12 12.94
CA LEU A 17 8.03 -2.22 13.30
C LEU A 17 7.17 -1.44 12.28
N VAL A 18 6.16 -2.08 11.70
CA VAL A 18 5.28 -1.51 10.68
C VAL A 18 3.82 -1.39 11.11
N GLY A 19 3.44 -2.03 12.20
CA GLY A 19 2.06 -1.99 12.69
C GLY A 19 1.91 -2.65 14.06
N ILE A 20 0.89 -2.23 14.80
CA ILE A 20 0.47 -2.81 16.09
C ILE A 20 -1.06 -2.83 16.11
N ASN A 21 -1.66 -3.99 16.42
CA ASN A 21 -3.12 -4.13 16.58
C ASN A 21 -3.93 -3.56 15.38
N ASN A 22 -3.47 -3.78 14.15
CA ASN A 22 -4.03 -3.26 12.90
C ASN A 22 -4.03 -1.72 12.79
N ASP A 23 -3.17 -1.01 13.53
CA ASP A 23 -3.04 0.44 13.50
C ASP A 23 -1.57 0.86 13.30
N LEU A 24 -1.35 2.14 12.99
CA LEU A 24 -0.01 2.72 12.88
C LEU A 24 0.52 3.09 14.28
N PRO A 25 1.67 2.54 14.71
CA PRO A 25 2.23 2.78 16.04
C PRO A 25 2.50 4.25 16.35
N TRP A 26 2.71 5.05 15.30
CA TRP A 26 3.10 6.47 15.35
C TRP A 26 1.97 7.46 15.01
N LYS A 27 0.72 7.02 14.94
CA LYS A 27 -0.42 7.85 14.48
C LYS A 27 -0.58 9.17 15.25
N ASP A 28 -0.19 9.20 16.52
CA ASP A 28 -0.29 10.35 17.39
C ASP A 28 0.99 11.22 17.45
N ASP A 29 2.06 10.81 16.74
CA ASP A 29 3.30 11.57 16.70
C ASP A 29 3.22 12.68 15.62
N PRO A 30 3.36 13.95 16.00
CA PRO A 30 3.30 15.06 15.04
C PRO A 30 4.37 15.01 13.94
N GLU A 31 5.51 14.35 14.20
CA GLU A 31 6.58 14.22 13.21
C GLU A 31 6.19 13.32 12.04
N THR A 32 5.20 12.45 12.20
CA THR A 32 4.71 11.55 11.15
C THR A 32 3.78 12.20 10.13
N LYS A 33 3.37 13.44 10.36
CA LYS A 33 2.56 14.21 9.39
C LYS A 33 3.24 14.33 8.03
N TRP A 34 4.57 14.27 8.00
CA TRP A 34 5.36 14.30 6.76
C TRP A 34 5.18 13.01 5.95
N ASP A 35 5.14 11.87 6.61
CA ASP A 35 4.88 10.58 5.97
C ASP A 35 3.48 10.54 5.35
N MET A 36 2.47 10.97 6.08
CA MET A 36 1.10 11.08 5.56
C MET A 36 0.99 12.04 4.37
N ARG A 37 1.76 13.13 4.36
CA ARG A 37 1.83 14.04 3.20
C ARG A 37 2.51 13.33 2.03
N HIS A 38 3.67 12.71 2.25
CA HIS A 38 4.39 11.95 1.24
C HIS A 38 3.52 10.84 0.64
N PHE A 39 2.85 10.06 1.48
CA PHE A 39 1.88 9.06 1.05
C PHE A 39 0.80 9.66 0.13
N LYS A 40 0.19 10.77 0.56
CA LYS A 40 -0.86 11.44 -0.22
C LYS A 40 -0.33 11.94 -1.57
N GLU A 41 0.80 12.64 -1.58
CA GLU A 41 1.40 13.20 -2.80
C GLU A 41 1.82 12.10 -3.77
N THR A 42 2.36 11.00 -3.26
CA THR A 42 2.84 9.87 -4.07
C THR A 42 1.70 9.09 -4.71
N THR A 43 0.59 8.87 -3.99
CA THR A 43 -0.49 7.99 -4.44
C THR A 43 -1.65 8.69 -5.14
N THR A 44 -1.77 10.02 -5.02
CA THR A 44 -2.87 10.77 -5.66
C THR A 44 -2.77 10.68 -7.19
N GLY A 45 -3.91 10.40 -7.83
CA GLY A 45 -4.01 10.25 -9.29
C GLY A 45 -3.74 8.84 -9.79
N TYR A 46 -3.40 7.89 -8.92
CA TYR A 46 -3.11 6.51 -9.28
C TYR A 46 -4.09 5.53 -8.64
N PRO A 47 -4.28 4.33 -9.24
CA PRO A 47 -4.96 3.25 -8.56
C PRO A 47 -4.23 2.84 -7.28
N ILE A 48 -4.99 2.60 -6.22
CA ILE A 48 -4.47 2.07 -4.96
C ILE A 48 -5.10 0.73 -4.64
N ILE A 49 -4.32 -0.13 -4.03
CA ILE A 49 -4.71 -1.49 -3.65
C ILE A 49 -4.48 -1.64 -2.16
N MET A 50 -5.44 -2.23 -1.44
CA MET A 50 -5.34 -2.45 0.00
C MET A 50 -5.96 -3.78 0.40
N GLY A 51 -5.54 -4.35 1.51
CA GLY A 51 -6.20 -5.50 2.12
C GLY A 51 -7.47 -5.09 2.87
N TYR A 52 -8.41 -6.04 3.06
CA TYR A 52 -9.68 -5.82 3.74
C TYR A 52 -9.53 -5.18 5.14
N LYS A 53 -8.56 -5.60 5.95
CA LYS A 53 -8.34 -5.01 7.27
C LYS A 53 -8.01 -3.50 7.22
N THR A 54 -7.30 -3.05 6.19
CA THR A 54 -7.03 -1.63 5.96
C THR A 54 -8.28 -0.91 5.46
N PHE A 55 -9.02 -1.54 4.55
CA PHE A 55 -10.29 -1.00 4.06
C PHE A 55 -11.25 -0.66 5.20
N VAL A 56 -11.44 -1.54 6.17
CA VAL A 56 -12.39 -1.29 7.28
C VAL A 56 -11.96 -0.16 8.23
N THR A 57 -10.69 0.27 8.19
CA THR A 57 -10.24 1.46 8.92
C THR A 57 -10.62 2.77 8.23
N PHE A 58 -10.83 2.73 6.91
CA PHE A 58 -11.31 3.87 6.14
C PHE A 58 -12.84 3.86 6.11
N LYS A 59 -13.47 4.96 6.49
CA LYS A 59 -14.93 5.06 6.43
C LYS A 59 -15.45 5.39 5.03
N LYS A 60 -14.56 5.71 4.10
CA LYS A 60 -14.83 6.11 2.73
C LYS A 60 -13.58 5.96 1.85
N PRO A 61 -13.74 5.85 0.52
CA PRO A 61 -12.63 5.79 -0.42
C PRO A 61 -11.68 6.98 -0.30
N LEU A 62 -10.41 6.74 -0.60
CA LEU A 62 -9.42 7.80 -0.67
C LEU A 62 -9.62 8.56 -1.99
N LYS A 63 -9.97 9.84 -1.89
CA LYS A 63 -10.31 10.71 -3.03
C LYS A 63 -9.17 10.83 -4.04
N ASN A 64 -9.55 11.07 -5.29
CA ASN A 64 -8.66 11.21 -6.45
C ASN A 64 -7.81 9.95 -6.69
N ARG A 65 -8.34 8.76 -6.37
CA ARG A 65 -7.69 7.45 -6.55
C ARG A 65 -8.75 6.40 -6.79
N ILE A 66 -8.49 5.46 -7.67
CA ILE A 66 -9.33 4.27 -7.81
C ILE A 66 -8.94 3.30 -6.70
N ASN A 67 -9.90 2.87 -5.90
CA ASN A 67 -9.67 2.11 -4.66
C ASN A 67 -10.01 0.63 -4.85
N PHE A 68 -9.00 -0.24 -4.91
CA PHE A 68 -9.16 -1.70 -4.94
C PHE A 68 -8.97 -2.30 -3.55
N VAL A 69 -9.84 -3.22 -3.17
CA VAL A 69 -9.78 -3.95 -1.90
C VAL A 69 -9.60 -5.43 -2.16
N ILE A 70 -8.51 -6.00 -1.63
CA ILE A 70 -8.30 -7.45 -1.66
C ILE A 70 -9.09 -8.06 -0.52
N ASP A 71 -10.14 -8.79 -0.88
CA ASP A 71 -10.97 -9.57 0.05
C ASP A 71 -11.31 -10.94 -0.56
N SER A 72 -11.11 -11.99 0.23
CA SER A 72 -11.46 -13.36 -0.15
C SER A 72 -12.92 -13.71 0.19
N HIS A 73 -13.66 -12.81 0.82
CA HIS A 73 -15.03 -13.02 1.32
C HIS A 73 -16.06 -12.13 0.61
N ASP A 74 -15.90 -11.97 -0.71
CA ASP A 74 -16.73 -11.10 -1.54
C ASP A 74 -18.25 -11.28 -1.37
N SER A 75 -18.97 -10.16 -1.21
CA SER A 75 -20.42 -10.14 -1.38
C SER A 75 -20.79 -10.03 -2.86
N LEU A 76 -21.95 -10.58 -3.25
CA LEU A 76 -22.45 -10.52 -4.63
C LEU A 76 -22.57 -9.08 -5.17
N SER A 77 -22.95 -8.13 -4.30
CA SER A 77 -23.09 -6.71 -4.68
C SER A 77 -21.75 -6.04 -5.03
N GLU A 78 -20.66 -6.46 -4.38
CA GLU A 78 -19.33 -5.94 -4.64
C GLU A 78 -18.76 -6.50 -5.95
N GLN A 79 -19.04 -7.78 -6.25
CA GLN A 79 -18.71 -8.39 -7.53
C GLN A 79 -19.45 -7.74 -8.71
N GLU A 80 -20.70 -7.32 -8.54
CA GLU A 80 -21.45 -6.59 -9.55
C GLU A 80 -20.85 -5.21 -9.84
N ASN A 81 -20.42 -4.51 -8.82
CA ASN A 81 -19.78 -3.18 -8.95
C ASN A 81 -18.52 -3.24 -9.81
N ILE A 82 -17.62 -4.17 -9.51
CA ILE A 82 -16.39 -4.31 -10.27
C ILE A 82 -16.66 -4.79 -11.70
N LYS A 83 -17.60 -5.73 -11.88
CA LYS A 83 -18.00 -6.22 -13.19
C LYS A 83 -18.52 -5.08 -14.08
N ARG A 84 -19.42 -4.25 -13.56
CA ARG A 84 -19.92 -3.06 -14.24
C ARG A 84 -18.79 -2.11 -14.63
N ALA A 85 -17.89 -1.78 -13.68
CA ALA A 85 -16.78 -0.87 -13.94
C ALA A 85 -15.81 -1.39 -15.04
N ILE A 86 -15.57 -2.70 -15.08
CA ILE A 86 -14.75 -3.33 -16.14
C ILE A 86 -15.44 -3.24 -17.49
N GLU A 87 -16.73 -3.55 -17.56
CA GLU A 87 -17.53 -3.54 -18.80
C GLU A 87 -17.64 -2.13 -19.40
N THR A 88 -17.89 -1.13 -18.56
CA THR A 88 -18.04 0.27 -18.98
C THR A 88 -16.72 1.01 -19.10
N LYS A 89 -15.64 0.49 -18.50
CA LYS A 89 -14.35 1.17 -18.27
C LYS A 89 -14.48 2.48 -17.48
N GLU A 90 -15.52 2.57 -16.65
CA GLU A 90 -15.80 3.71 -15.80
C GLU A 90 -15.52 3.35 -14.35
N PHE A 91 -14.36 3.78 -13.84
CA PHE A 91 -13.97 3.66 -12.44
C PHE A 91 -14.11 5.00 -11.73
N ASN A 92 -14.61 4.94 -10.50
CA ASN A 92 -14.97 6.11 -9.71
C ASN A 92 -14.15 6.15 -8.40
N ASP A 93 -13.60 7.29 -8.05
CA ASP A 93 -12.84 7.50 -6.81
C ASP A 93 -13.71 7.62 -5.55
N THR A 94 -15.03 7.53 -5.70
CA THR A 94 -16.02 7.49 -4.58
C THR A 94 -16.45 6.08 -4.22
N GLU A 95 -15.95 5.05 -4.91
CA GLU A 95 -16.31 3.65 -4.72
C GLU A 95 -15.09 2.80 -4.36
N PHE A 96 -15.33 1.66 -3.72
CA PHE A 96 -14.37 0.57 -3.56
C PHE A 96 -14.69 -0.54 -4.55
N TYR A 97 -13.64 -1.15 -5.11
CA TYR A 97 -13.74 -2.28 -6.02
C TYR A 97 -13.06 -3.50 -5.40
N THR A 98 -13.85 -4.51 -5.05
CA THR A 98 -13.34 -5.69 -4.37
C THR A 98 -12.80 -6.71 -5.36
N VAL A 99 -11.65 -7.28 -5.05
CA VAL A 99 -10.96 -8.30 -5.85
C VAL A 99 -10.45 -9.41 -4.93
N ASP A 100 -10.28 -10.61 -5.47
CA ASP A 100 -9.80 -11.78 -4.70
C ASP A 100 -8.29 -11.76 -4.43
N SER A 101 -7.52 -11.06 -5.27
CA SER A 101 -6.07 -11.10 -5.20
C SER A 101 -5.39 -9.85 -5.78
N LEU A 102 -4.13 -9.64 -5.41
CA LEU A 102 -3.27 -8.61 -6.02
C LEU A 102 -3.09 -8.85 -7.53
N LYS A 103 -3.03 -10.11 -7.94
CA LYS A 103 -2.92 -10.49 -9.35
C LYS A 103 -4.14 -10.02 -10.14
N THR A 104 -5.34 -10.30 -9.64
CA THR A 104 -6.60 -9.85 -10.25
C THR A 104 -6.69 -8.32 -10.31
N ALA A 105 -6.29 -7.61 -9.23
CA ALA A 105 -6.23 -6.15 -9.26
C ALA A 105 -5.29 -5.65 -10.38
N ARG A 106 -4.09 -6.22 -10.50
CA ARG A 106 -3.13 -5.88 -11.57
C ARG A 106 -3.75 -6.09 -12.96
N GLU A 107 -4.33 -7.25 -13.22
CA GLU A 107 -4.94 -7.58 -14.51
C GLU A 107 -6.05 -6.60 -14.90
N ILE A 108 -6.91 -6.23 -13.96
CA ILE A 108 -7.97 -5.24 -14.18
C ILE A 108 -7.39 -3.86 -14.52
N ILE A 109 -6.40 -3.40 -13.74
CA ILE A 109 -5.76 -2.11 -13.96
C ILE A 109 -5.08 -2.07 -15.35
N GLU A 110 -4.37 -3.12 -15.73
CA GLU A 110 -3.71 -3.23 -17.03
C GLU A 110 -4.68 -3.21 -18.23
N GLN A 111 -5.87 -3.78 -18.06
CA GLN A 111 -6.86 -3.92 -19.12
C GLN A 111 -7.82 -2.73 -19.21
N ALA A 112 -8.20 -2.15 -18.07
CA ALA A 112 -9.32 -1.23 -17.99
C ALA A 112 -8.94 0.22 -17.63
N LEU A 113 -7.73 0.45 -17.11
CA LEU A 113 -7.28 1.78 -16.69
C LEU A 113 -6.08 2.27 -17.53
N ASP A 114 -6.05 3.59 -17.77
CA ASP A 114 -4.86 4.23 -18.36
C ASP A 114 -3.87 4.61 -17.24
N ALA A 115 -3.28 3.60 -16.62
CA ALA A 115 -2.27 3.76 -15.58
C ALA A 115 -0.98 3.02 -15.97
N ASP A 116 0.16 3.55 -15.58
CA ASP A 116 1.48 2.92 -15.74
C ASP A 116 1.95 2.23 -14.45
N LYS A 117 1.29 2.53 -13.34
CA LYS A 117 1.57 1.98 -12.01
C LYS A 117 0.35 1.99 -11.11
N ALA A 118 0.40 1.19 -10.05
CA ALA A 118 -0.54 1.20 -8.95
C ALA A 118 0.20 1.05 -7.62
N TYR A 119 -0.39 1.53 -6.53
CA TYR A 119 0.23 1.47 -5.21
C TYR A 119 -0.48 0.47 -4.30
N LEU A 120 0.27 -0.51 -3.79
CA LEU A 120 -0.17 -1.35 -2.68
C LEU A 120 0.10 -0.61 -1.36
N ILE A 121 -0.96 -0.14 -0.70
CA ILE A 121 -0.87 0.79 0.44
C ILE A 121 -1.00 0.12 1.82
N GLY A 122 -1.22 -1.17 1.86
CA GLY A 122 -1.37 -1.90 3.13
C GLY A 122 -2.50 -2.95 3.10
N GLY A 123 -2.85 -3.64 4.20
CA GLY A 123 -2.17 -3.55 5.52
C GLY A 123 -0.79 -4.22 5.51
N ALA A 124 -0.12 -4.12 6.65
CA ALA A 124 1.24 -4.64 6.81
C ALA A 124 1.37 -6.09 6.33
N THR A 125 0.48 -6.97 6.75
CA THR A 125 0.48 -8.40 6.33
C THR A 125 0.34 -8.55 4.80
N THR A 126 -0.51 -7.74 4.15
CA THR A 126 -0.70 -7.80 2.70
C THR A 126 0.55 -7.36 1.96
N LEU A 127 1.19 -6.27 2.41
CA LEU A 127 2.46 -5.79 1.86
C LEU A 127 3.60 -6.80 2.06
N ILE A 128 3.77 -7.33 3.26
CA ILE A 128 4.80 -8.32 3.56
C ILE A 128 4.61 -9.58 2.71
N ARG A 129 3.38 -10.08 2.56
CA ARG A 129 3.08 -11.20 1.65
C ARG A 129 3.43 -10.89 0.20
N ALA A 130 3.13 -9.68 -0.27
CA ALA A 130 3.47 -9.28 -1.63
C ALA A 130 4.99 -9.19 -1.84
N ILE A 131 5.75 -8.76 -0.84
CA ILE A 131 7.21 -8.76 -0.84
C ILE A 131 7.74 -10.20 -0.91
N ILE A 132 7.33 -11.06 0.02
CA ILE A 132 7.79 -12.47 0.09
C ILE A 132 7.46 -13.23 -1.20
N ASN A 133 6.26 -13.02 -1.76
CA ASN A 133 5.82 -13.67 -2.99
C ASN A 133 6.37 -13.00 -4.26
N ASN A 134 7.27 -12.04 -4.11
CA ASN A 134 7.90 -11.33 -5.23
C ASN A 134 6.89 -10.69 -6.21
N SER A 135 5.80 -10.16 -5.66
CA SER A 135 4.66 -9.61 -6.41
C SER A 135 4.69 -8.08 -6.54
N LEU A 136 5.71 -7.42 -5.95
CA LEU A 136 5.98 -6.00 -6.11
C LEU A 136 7.11 -5.78 -7.08
N ASP A 137 7.01 -4.72 -7.87
CA ASP A 137 8.09 -4.26 -8.77
C ASP A 137 9.00 -3.26 -8.06
N LYS A 138 8.43 -2.47 -7.13
CA LYS A 138 9.14 -1.46 -6.32
C LYS A 138 8.56 -1.38 -4.92
N LEU A 139 9.36 -0.87 -3.99
CA LEU A 139 8.93 -0.54 -2.63
C LEU A 139 9.42 0.86 -2.28
N ILE A 140 8.52 1.69 -1.77
CA ILE A 140 8.81 2.97 -1.13
C ILE A 140 8.65 2.77 0.37
N LEU A 141 9.73 2.95 1.11
CA LEU A 141 9.78 2.73 2.55
C LEU A 141 10.20 4.00 3.27
N THR A 142 9.37 4.45 4.20
CA THR A 142 9.73 5.49 5.17
C THR A 142 10.26 4.82 6.42
N THR A 143 11.45 5.23 6.91
CA THR A 143 11.98 4.76 8.19
C THR A 143 12.07 5.92 9.17
N PHE A 144 11.41 5.78 10.32
CA PHE A 144 11.51 6.74 11.42
C PHE A 144 12.70 6.41 12.30
N ASP A 145 13.41 7.39 12.76
CA ASP A 145 14.58 7.29 13.64
C ASP A 145 14.20 7.06 15.14
N LYS A 146 12.98 6.64 15.42
CA LYS A 146 12.46 6.34 16.75
C LYS A 146 11.98 4.90 16.83
N SER A 147 11.96 4.34 18.06
CA SER A 147 11.24 3.12 18.37
C SER A 147 9.84 3.47 18.88
N TYR A 148 8.83 2.85 18.29
CA TYR A 148 7.43 3.01 18.67
C TYR A 148 6.85 1.77 19.33
N PHE A 149 7.70 0.77 19.61
CA PHE A 149 7.27 -0.43 20.30
C PHE A 149 6.68 -0.07 21.67
N LYS A 150 5.49 -0.56 21.93
CA LYS A 150 4.87 -0.61 23.26
C LYS A 150 4.53 -2.06 23.54
N ASP A 151 4.57 -2.50 24.77
CA ASP A 151 4.07 -3.84 25.14
C ASP A 151 2.66 -4.01 24.59
N SER A 152 2.54 -4.75 23.51
CA SER A 152 1.29 -4.93 22.79
C SER A 152 1.21 -6.36 22.24
N GLU A 153 -0.01 -6.82 22.04
CA GLU A 153 -0.29 -8.22 21.77
C GLU A 153 -0.07 -8.64 20.30
N ASP A 154 0.12 -7.71 19.34
CA ASP A 154 0.20 -8.05 17.90
C ASP A 154 1.11 -7.09 17.10
N PRO A 155 2.43 -7.08 17.38
CA PRO A 155 3.37 -6.29 16.58
C PRO A 155 3.69 -6.97 15.25
N VAL A 156 3.77 -6.18 14.18
CA VAL A 156 4.15 -6.64 12.84
C VAL A 156 5.46 -5.97 12.43
N TYR A 157 6.45 -6.76 12.07
CA TYR A 157 7.76 -6.31 11.65
C TYR A 157 8.02 -6.61 10.18
N LEU A 158 8.73 -5.70 9.51
CA LEU A 158 9.27 -5.90 8.17
C LEU A 158 10.72 -6.40 8.27
N ASN A 159 11.02 -7.46 7.53
CA ASN A 159 12.39 -7.92 7.30
C ASN A 159 12.64 -8.00 5.79
N LEU A 160 13.61 -7.25 5.30
CA LEU A 160 14.02 -7.22 3.89
C LEU A 160 15.30 -8.02 3.60
N ASP A 161 15.97 -8.57 4.60
CA ASP A 161 17.29 -9.22 4.46
C ASP A 161 17.28 -10.41 3.48
N SER A 162 16.14 -11.06 3.31
CA SER A 162 15.98 -12.22 2.43
C SER A 162 15.30 -11.89 1.10
N THR A 163 15.25 -10.62 0.71
CA THR A 163 14.58 -10.17 -0.51
C THR A 163 15.57 -9.79 -1.61
N ASP A 164 15.10 -9.86 -2.87
CA ASP A 164 15.87 -9.41 -4.04
C ASP A 164 15.79 -7.89 -4.26
N PHE A 165 15.30 -7.14 -3.28
CA PHE A 165 15.19 -5.69 -3.41
C PHE A 165 16.54 -5.00 -3.19
N VAL A 166 16.91 -4.11 -4.09
CA VAL A 166 18.07 -3.23 -3.97
C VAL A 166 17.65 -1.78 -3.82
N ILE A 167 18.33 -1.03 -2.97
CA ILE A 167 18.09 0.41 -2.79
C ILE A 167 18.46 1.14 -4.07
N THR A 168 17.53 1.92 -4.62
CA THR A 168 17.73 2.71 -5.84
C THR A 168 17.77 4.21 -5.57
N ASP A 169 17.17 4.67 -4.50
CA ASP A 169 17.17 6.07 -4.06
C ASP A 169 17.04 6.14 -2.54
N CYS A 170 17.69 7.12 -1.94
CA CYS A 170 17.62 7.39 -0.51
C CYS A 170 17.51 8.89 -0.29
N ARG A 171 16.51 9.33 0.48
CA ARG A 171 16.29 10.73 0.82
C ARG A 171 16.06 10.89 2.30
N CYS A 172 16.88 11.69 2.95
CA CYS A 172 16.71 12.04 4.36
C CYS A 172 15.93 13.36 4.50
N ARG A 173 15.10 13.42 5.53
CA ARG A 173 14.38 14.64 5.95
C ARG A 173 14.56 14.86 7.45
N ASN A 174 14.26 16.06 7.94
CA ASN A 174 14.34 16.42 9.36
C ASN A 174 15.68 16.09 10.01
N ASN A 175 16.78 16.45 9.35
CA ASN A 175 18.14 16.20 9.83
C ASN A 175 18.43 14.70 10.08
N GLY A 176 17.94 13.82 9.20
CA GLY A 176 18.16 12.39 9.27
C GLY A 176 17.11 11.60 10.07
N LYS A 177 16.08 12.24 10.59
CA LYS A 177 15.04 11.57 11.38
C LYS A 177 14.05 10.74 10.55
N ILE A 178 13.94 10.99 9.26
CA ILE A 178 13.05 10.27 8.35
C ILE A 178 13.84 9.96 7.08
N GLU A 179 13.94 8.70 6.76
CA GLU A 179 14.51 8.22 5.51
C GLU A 179 13.41 7.72 4.59
N TYR A 180 13.42 8.21 3.35
CA TYR A 180 12.62 7.64 2.26
C TYR A 180 13.55 6.78 1.40
N LEU A 181 13.29 5.48 1.39
CA LEU A 181 14.04 4.53 0.60
C LEU A 181 13.19 4.04 -0.56
N SER A 182 13.75 4.07 -1.77
CA SER A 182 13.14 3.42 -2.92
C SER A 182 13.93 2.15 -3.24
N PHE A 183 13.21 1.05 -3.37
CA PHE A 183 13.77 -0.25 -3.70
C PHE A 183 13.22 -0.70 -5.04
N LYS A 184 14.04 -1.38 -5.82
CA LYS A 184 13.64 -2.06 -7.03
C LYS A 184 14.10 -3.50 -6.95
N LYS A 185 13.31 -4.39 -7.54
CA LYS A 185 13.71 -5.78 -7.72
C LYS A 185 14.96 -5.86 -8.60
N GLY A 186 15.98 -6.58 -8.13
CA GLY A 186 17.20 -6.86 -8.85
C GLY A 186 17.03 -7.83 -10.00
#